data_0c2140d077aa8c2bb100f0b66b140bf9
#
_entry.id   0c2140d077aa8c2bb100f0b66b140bf9
#
_cell.length_a   1.000
_cell.length_b   1.000
_cell.length_c   1.000
_cell.angle_alpha   90.00
_cell.angle_beta   90.00
_cell.angle_gamma   90.00
#
_symmetry.space_group_name_H-M   'P 1'
#
loop_
_entity.id
_entity.type
_entity.pdbx_description
1 polymer ?
#
loop_
_entity_poly.entity_id
_entity_poly.type
_entity_poly.pdbx_seq_one_letter_code
_entity_poly.pdbx_strand_id
1 'polypeptide(L)'
;SSTYEIEKGWIIFFIVGVAHIDVFNFLRSFTIGLFSNQYWRKAGFNHVNIRFKRGYTFSFFLSIWFITKSKIMLQTFFEVGADASLFDGLYISKNKEVCKQYLGKFPVVSISLKGVNGNTFDEARSCLVKVINREARRLQNLSESEKLTQVDKELFEKLLSQMKDDGTLSSSLLELSELLEKHYEEKVIVLIDEYDVPLAKANENGYYDEMVLLIRNLFENVLKTNHSLKFAVLTGCLRVAKESIFTGLNNFKVYSITDVDFDENFGFTDDEVKELLHYYGQDTHYETVKEWYDGYRFGNVDVYCPWDVINYCSDHIANQECAPKNYWVNTSGNDVIHRFI
;
A
#
# COMPACT_ATOMS: atom_id res chain seq x y z
N SER A 1 -12.55 -25.46 -16.64
CA SER A 1 -13.15 -24.14 -16.42
C SER A 1 -13.12 -23.86 -14.92
N SER A 2 -12.09 -23.18 -14.47
CA SER A 2 -11.99 -22.70 -13.10
C SER A 2 -12.80 -21.42 -13.01
N THR A 3 -13.94 -21.51 -12.36
CA THR A 3 -14.75 -20.36 -11.95
C THR A 3 -13.94 -19.55 -10.94
N TYR A 4 -13.48 -18.37 -11.34
CA TYR A 4 -12.94 -17.38 -10.43
C TYR A 4 -14.10 -16.78 -9.66
N GLU A 5 -14.27 -17.13 -8.41
CA GLU A 5 -15.10 -16.35 -7.49
C GLU A 5 -14.37 -15.04 -7.22
N ILE A 6 -14.83 -13.99 -7.88
CA ILE A 6 -14.42 -12.62 -7.60
C ILE A 6 -15.30 -12.12 -6.47
N GLU A 7 -14.82 -12.30 -5.23
CA GLU A 7 -15.36 -11.51 -4.13
C GLU A 7 -15.05 -10.05 -4.41
N LYS A 8 -16.08 -9.22 -4.46
CA LYS A 8 -16.00 -7.76 -4.59
C LYS A 8 -15.37 -7.18 -3.32
N GLY A 9 -14.04 -7.24 -3.22
CA GLY A 9 -13.31 -6.77 -2.08
C GLY A 9 -12.18 -5.83 -2.51
N TRP A 10 -12.28 -4.56 -2.18
CA TRP A 10 -11.45 -3.48 -2.70
C TRP A 10 -10.09 -3.34 -2.01
N ILE A 11 -9.85 -4.01 -0.90
CA ILE A 11 -8.59 -3.90 -0.15
C ILE A 11 -8.26 -5.26 0.45
N ILE A 12 -7.13 -5.81 0.07
CA ILE A 12 -6.58 -7.02 0.67
C ILE A 12 -5.21 -6.69 1.24
N PHE A 13 -5.04 -6.96 2.52
CA PHE A 13 -3.76 -6.89 3.19
C PHE A 13 -3.28 -8.30 3.50
N PHE A 14 -2.03 -8.56 3.17
CA PHE A 14 -1.32 -9.74 3.64
C PHE A 14 -0.24 -9.30 4.62
N ILE A 15 -0.24 -9.85 5.80
CA ILE A 15 0.84 -9.68 6.75
C ILE A 15 1.59 -10.99 6.87
N VAL A 16 2.86 -10.97 6.54
CA VAL A 16 3.75 -12.13 6.57
C VAL A 16 4.81 -11.92 7.65
N GLY A 17 4.98 -12.89 8.52
CA GLY A 17 6.00 -12.87 9.55
C GLY A 17 5.50 -13.39 10.88
N VAL A 18 6.35 -13.40 11.89
CA VAL A 18 5.97 -13.72 13.27
C VAL A 18 5.16 -12.53 13.79
N ALA A 19 3.86 -12.54 13.49
CA ALA A 19 2.94 -11.53 13.96
C ALA A 19 2.69 -11.76 15.45
N HIS A 20 3.49 -11.14 16.28
CA HIS A 20 3.07 -10.88 17.66
C HIS A 20 1.87 -9.91 17.59
N ILE A 21 0.94 -10.07 18.54
CA ILE A 21 -0.25 -9.22 18.77
C ILE A 21 0.07 -7.71 18.64
N ASP A 22 1.32 -7.33 18.90
CA ASP A 22 1.81 -5.95 18.83
C ASP A 22 1.80 -5.33 17.43
N VAL A 23 2.05 -6.10 16.36
CA VAL A 23 1.98 -5.59 14.97
C VAL A 23 0.53 -5.27 14.59
N PHE A 24 -0.41 -6.04 15.10
CA PHE A 24 -1.84 -5.81 14.92
C PHE A 24 -2.32 -4.52 15.58
N ASN A 25 -1.97 -4.34 16.84
CA ASN A 25 -2.29 -3.12 17.58
C ASN A 25 -1.61 -1.91 16.96
N PHE A 26 -0.42 -2.11 16.39
CA PHE A 26 0.30 -1.10 15.63
C PHE A 26 -0.46 -0.68 14.38
N LEU A 27 -0.81 -1.62 13.49
CA LEU A 27 -1.51 -1.32 12.25
C LEU A 27 -2.88 -0.67 12.53
N ARG A 28 -3.59 -1.14 13.54
CA ARG A 28 -4.85 -0.54 13.99
C ARG A 28 -4.64 0.91 14.49
N SER A 29 -3.65 1.15 15.30
CA SER A 29 -3.32 2.49 15.80
C SER A 29 -2.84 3.43 14.69
N PHE A 30 -2.28 2.87 13.64
CA PHE A 30 -1.73 3.59 12.50
C PHE A 30 -2.82 3.99 11.49
N THR A 31 -3.74 3.09 11.20
CA THR A 31 -4.85 3.37 10.28
C THR A 31 -5.80 4.42 10.82
N ILE A 32 -6.15 4.41 12.10
CA ILE A 32 -6.95 5.47 12.74
C ILE A 32 -6.27 6.85 12.63
N GLY A 33 -4.92 6.90 12.65
CA GLY A 33 -4.17 8.15 12.48
C GLY A 33 -4.16 8.72 11.06
N LEU A 34 -4.36 7.91 10.05
CA LEU A 34 -4.38 8.32 8.64
C LEU A 34 -5.49 9.31 8.32
N PHE A 35 -6.61 9.20 9.01
CA PHE A 35 -7.81 9.96 8.72
C PHE A 35 -7.95 11.23 9.56
N SER A 36 -7.06 11.45 10.53
CA SER A 36 -7.12 12.67 11.33
C SER A 36 -6.70 13.90 10.51
N ASN A 37 -7.51 14.95 10.60
CA ASN A 37 -7.32 16.24 9.93
C ASN A 37 -5.92 16.87 10.19
N GLN A 38 -5.25 16.47 11.27
CA GLN A 38 -3.92 16.96 11.66
C GLN A 38 -2.81 16.41 10.75
N TYR A 39 -2.94 15.20 10.20
CA TYR A 39 -1.96 14.64 9.27
C TYR A 39 -1.84 15.50 8.01
N TRP A 40 -2.97 15.91 7.46
CA TRP A 40 -3.02 16.73 6.24
C TRP A 40 -2.36 18.10 6.39
N ARG A 41 -2.48 18.71 7.57
CA ARG A 41 -1.81 19.99 7.88
C ARG A 41 -0.30 19.87 7.98
N LYS A 42 0.22 18.78 8.58
CA LYS A 42 1.67 18.57 8.76
C LYS A 42 2.37 18.09 7.50
N ALA A 43 1.70 17.38 6.63
CA ALA A 43 2.25 16.96 5.33
C ALA A 43 2.42 18.11 4.32
N GLY A 44 2.38 19.37 4.75
CA GLY A 44 2.58 20.54 3.90
C GLY A 44 1.33 20.99 3.16
N PHE A 45 0.18 20.40 3.43
CA PHE A 45 -1.11 20.84 2.91
C PHE A 45 -1.73 21.86 3.87
N ASN A 46 -1.02 22.98 4.08
CA ASN A 46 -1.59 24.17 4.71
C ASN A 46 -2.65 24.72 3.78
N HIS A 47 -3.91 24.61 4.17
CA HIS A 47 -5.09 24.81 3.36
C HIS A 47 -5.09 23.90 2.12
N VAL A 48 -6.12 23.06 2.01
CA VAL A 48 -6.48 22.41 0.75
C VAL A 48 -6.89 23.50 -0.25
N ASN A 49 -5.97 24.42 -0.54
CA ASN A 49 -6.00 25.25 -1.72
C ASN A 49 -5.42 24.41 -2.86
N ILE A 50 -6.10 23.30 -3.13
CA ILE A 50 -5.86 22.56 -4.36
C ILE A 50 -6.48 23.42 -5.47
N ARG A 51 -5.75 24.44 -5.88
CA ARG A 51 -6.01 25.16 -7.11
C ARG A 51 -5.60 24.21 -8.25
N PHE A 52 -6.49 23.26 -8.59
CA PHE A 52 -6.32 22.44 -9.76
C PHE A 52 -6.45 23.28 -11.03
N LYS A 53 -5.32 23.55 -11.66
CA LYS A 53 -5.32 23.84 -13.09
C LYS A 53 -5.69 22.55 -13.81
N ARG A 54 -6.79 22.62 -14.58
CA ARG A 54 -7.35 21.66 -15.55
C ARG A 54 -6.39 20.56 -15.98
N GLY A 55 -6.78 19.30 -15.76
CA GLY A 55 -6.10 18.14 -16.36
C GLY A 55 -6.66 16.82 -15.80
N TYR A 56 -7.42 16.14 -16.58
CA TYR A 56 -7.96 14.79 -16.42
C TYR A 56 -6.90 13.81 -15.91
N THR A 57 -7.15 13.04 -14.83
CA THR A 57 -6.51 11.78 -14.39
C THR A 57 -6.30 11.64 -12.87
N PHE A 58 -7.26 12.02 -12.03
CA PHE A 58 -6.97 12.03 -10.59
C PHE A 58 -7.72 11.01 -9.74
N SER A 59 -8.51 10.19 -10.32
CA SER A 59 -9.55 9.45 -9.62
C SER A 59 -9.25 7.96 -9.39
N PHE A 60 -8.46 7.35 -10.26
CA PHE A 60 -7.85 6.03 -10.01
C PHE A 60 -6.93 6.07 -8.78
N PHE A 61 -6.56 7.28 -8.39
CA PHE A 61 -5.55 7.56 -7.39
C PHE A 61 -6.01 7.44 -5.95
N LEU A 62 -7.28 7.28 -5.60
CA LEU A 62 -7.62 7.42 -4.18
C LEU A 62 -7.82 6.14 -3.41
N SER A 63 -8.45 5.08 -3.92
CA SER A 63 -8.24 3.79 -3.27
C SER A 63 -6.78 3.38 -3.39
N ILE A 64 -6.19 3.55 -4.56
CA ILE A 64 -4.77 3.34 -4.79
C ILE A 64 -3.95 4.41 -4.04
N TRP A 65 -4.36 5.65 -4.05
CA TRP A 65 -3.73 6.74 -3.31
C TRP A 65 -3.77 6.50 -1.80
N PHE A 66 -4.87 5.97 -1.28
CA PHE A 66 -5.01 5.58 0.11
C PHE A 66 -4.07 4.44 0.48
N ILE A 67 -4.03 3.38 -0.32
CA ILE A 67 -3.13 2.23 -0.15
C ILE A 67 -1.68 2.67 -0.33
N THR A 68 -1.37 3.41 -1.39
CA THR A 68 0.00 3.91 -1.65
C THR A 68 0.45 4.90 -0.58
N LYS A 69 -0.45 5.76 -0.05
CA LYS A 69 -0.12 6.66 1.06
C LYS A 69 0.07 5.90 2.36
N SER A 70 -0.72 4.87 2.63
CA SER A 70 -0.50 3.97 3.76
C SER A 70 0.88 3.30 3.69
N LYS A 71 1.29 2.81 2.51
CA LYS A 71 2.63 2.24 2.31
C LYS A 71 3.73 3.28 2.57
N ILE A 72 3.62 4.49 2.01
CA ILE A 72 4.61 5.57 2.21
C ILE A 72 4.68 5.94 3.70
N MET A 73 3.55 6.02 4.38
CA MET A 73 3.50 6.35 5.79
C MET A 73 4.11 5.25 6.65
N LEU A 74 3.82 3.96 6.36
CA LEU A 74 4.47 2.82 7.01
C LEU A 74 5.98 2.86 6.80
N GLN A 75 6.43 3.07 5.55
CA GLN A 75 7.85 3.23 5.25
C GLN A 75 8.47 4.37 6.06
N THR A 76 7.88 5.56 6.03
CA THR A 76 8.37 6.73 6.77
C THR A 76 8.41 6.49 8.28
N PHE A 77 7.45 5.74 8.83
CA PHE A 77 7.42 5.43 10.25
C PHE A 77 8.53 4.47 10.69
N PHE A 78 8.72 3.40 9.92
CA PHE A 78 9.67 2.36 10.31
C PHE A 78 11.12 2.69 9.98
N GLU A 79 11.34 3.41 8.87
CA GLU A 79 12.65 3.56 8.27
C GLU A 79 13.65 4.26 9.19
N VAL A 80 14.85 3.69 9.29
CA VAL A 80 15.96 4.27 10.08
C VAL A 80 16.19 5.72 9.69
N GLY A 81 16.23 6.60 10.68
CA GLY A 81 16.36 8.04 10.47
C GLY A 81 15.03 8.78 10.26
N ALA A 82 13.90 8.13 10.51
CA ALA A 82 12.58 8.76 10.45
C ALA A 82 12.49 10.02 11.32
N ASP A 83 11.92 11.08 10.77
CA ASP A 83 11.59 12.27 11.54
C ASP A 83 10.33 12.01 12.38
N ALA A 84 10.53 11.81 13.67
CA ALA A 84 9.46 11.51 14.62
C ALA A 84 8.41 12.65 14.68
N SER A 85 8.79 13.89 14.38
CA SER A 85 7.88 15.04 14.44
C SER A 85 6.74 14.97 13.42
N LEU A 86 6.92 14.21 12.34
CA LEU A 86 5.88 13.95 11.33
C LEU A 86 4.66 13.24 11.90
N PHE A 87 4.85 12.50 12.99
CA PHE A 87 3.80 11.70 13.63
C PHE A 87 3.19 12.37 14.86
N ASP A 88 3.69 13.56 15.27
CA ASP A 88 3.15 14.29 16.41
C ASP A 88 1.70 14.71 16.19
N GLY A 89 0.84 14.43 17.18
CA GLY A 89 -0.58 14.71 17.14
C GLY A 89 -1.40 13.69 16.33
N LEU A 90 -0.77 12.73 15.64
CA LEU A 90 -1.46 11.61 15.04
C LEU A 90 -1.84 10.56 16.10
N TYR A 91 -2.85 9.73 15.82
CA TYR A 91 -3.30 8.71 16.76
C TYR A 91 -2.17 7.78 17.22
N ILE A 92 -1.28 7.39 16.29
CA ILE A 92 -0.13 6.53 16.58
C ILE A 92 0.79 7.16 17.64
N SER A 93 0.93 8.49 17.70
CA SER A 93 1.79 9.16 18.68
C SER A 93 1.30 9.02 20.12
N LYS A 94 0.03 8.62 20.31
CA LYS A 94 -0.54 8.30 21.63
C LYS A 94 -0.03 6.97 22.15
N ASN A 95 0.34 6.04 21.26
CA ASN A 95 0.90 4.74 21.63
C ASN A 95 2.42 4.84 21.77
N LYS A 96 2.87 5.27 22.97
CA LYS A 96 4.29 5.51 23.26
C LYS A 96 5.14 4.24 23.18
N GLU A 97 4.58 3.09 23.54
CA GLU A 97 5.27 1.80 23.47
C GLU A 97 5.60 1.43 22.04
N VAL A 98 4.61 1.50 21.15
CA VAL A 98 4.78 1.22 19.72
C VAL A 98 5.76 2.20 19.07
N CYS A 99 5.63 3.51 19.35
CA CYS A 99 6.58 4.49 18.85
C CYS A 99 8.00 4.20 19.32
N LYS A 100 8.19 3.88 20.61
CA LYS A 100 9.50 3.54 21.18
C LYS A 100 10.11 2.30 20.52
N GLN A 101 9.29 1.31 20.17
CA GLN A 101 9.74 0.03 19.64
C GLN A 101 10.00 0.07 18.12
N TYR A 102 9.22 0.83 17.36
CA TYR A 102 9.20 0.73 15.91
C TYR A 102 9.60 1.99 15.15
N LEU A 103 9.33 3.19 15.69
CA LEU A 103 9.55 4.44 14.96
C LEU A 103 11.03 4.67 14.66
N GLY A 104 11.38 4.70 13.39
CA GLY A 104 12.73 4.94 12.90
C GLY A 104 13.74 3.87 13.25
N LYS A 105 13.31 2.61 13.45
CA LYS A 105 14.16 1.53 13.98
C LYS A 105 14.59 0.49 12.96
N PHE A 106 13.92 0.39 11.83
CA PHE A 106 14.11 -0.73 10.91
C PHE A 106 14.52 -0.27 9.52
N PRO A 107 15.43 -1.00 8.85
CA PRO A 107 15.57 -0.84 7.41
C PRO A 107 14.30 -1.34 6.70
N VAL A 108 13.92 -0.64 5.61
CA VAL A 108 12.68 -0.92 4.89
C VAL A 108 12.98 -1.15 3.41
N VAL A 109 12.50 -2.26 2.86
CA VAL A 109 12.38 -2.49 1.42
C VAL A 109 10.94 -2.18 1.01
N SER A 110 10.75 -1.24 0.07
CA SER A 110 9.42 -0.73 -0.28
C SER A 110 9.23 -0.63 -1.79
N ILE A 111 8.45 -1.54 -2.37
CA ILE A 111 8.18 -1.57 -3.81
C ILE A 111 6.69 -1.43 -4.10
N SER A 112 6.35 -0.96 -5.31
CA SER A 112 5.00 -1.04 -5.86
C SER A 112 5.05 -1.73 -7.21
N LEU A 113 4.21 -2.73 -7.37
CA LEU A 113 4.11 -3.49 -8.62
C LEU A 113 3.11 -2.89 -9.62
N LYS A 114 2.55 -1.71 -9.32
CA LYS A 114 1.60 -0.97 -10.18
C LYS A 114 2.06 -0.82 -11.62
N GLY A 115 3.34 -0.56 -11.82
CA GLY A 115 3.93 -0.35 -13.14
C GLY A 115 4.46 -1.61 -13.82
N VAL A 116 4.25 -2.78 -13.22
CA VAL A 116 4.70 -4.07 -13.80
C VAL A 116 3.64 -4.55 -14.78
N ASN A 117 3.73 -4.09 -16.00
CA ASN A 117 2.84 -4.44 -17.10
C ASN A 117 3.59 -4.44 -18.43
N GLY A 118 2.98 -5.02 -19.46
CA GLY A 118 3.50 -5.09 -20.83
C GLY A 118 2.57 -5.92 -21.69
N ASN A 119 2.71 -5.82 -23.01
CA ASN A 119 1.98 -6.67 -23.94
C ASN A 119 2.56 -8.08 -24.01
N THR A 120 3.81 -8.25 -23.56
CA THR A 120 4.52 -9.52 -23.48
C THR A 120 5.13 -9.73 -22.11
N PHE A 121 5.45 -10.99 -21.79
CA PHE A 121 6.17 -11.34 -20.56
C PHE A 121 7.50 -10.57 -20.40
N ASP A 122 8.28 -10.48 -21.48
CA ASP A 122 9.59 -9.80 -21.45
C ASP A 122 9.47 -8.30 -21.14
N GLU A 123 8.43 -7.63 -21.67
CA GLU A 123 8.16 -6.23 -21.34
C GLU A 123 7.79 -6.07 -19.87
N ALA A 124 6.87 -6.89 -19.35
CA ALA A 124 6.46 -6.87 -17.95
C ALA A 124 7.61 -7.22 -17.01
N ARG A 125 8.41 -8.22 -17.36
CA ARG A 125 9.64 -8.59 -16.65
C ARG A 125 10.62 -7.42 -16.59
N SER A 126 10.83 -6.73 -17.70
CA SER A 126 11.69 -5.54 -17.76
C SER A 126 11.17 -4.42 -16.84
N CYS A 127 9.86 -4.27 -16.71
CA CYS A 127 9.25 -3.34 -15.75
C CYS A 127 9.54 -3.75 -14.30
N LEU A 128 9.45 -5.04 -13.97
CA LEU A 128 9.81 -5.54 -12.63
C LEU A 128 11.29 -5.27 -12.30
N VAL A 129 12.20 -5.53 -13.24
CA VAL A 129 13.61 -5.20 -13.08
C VAL A 129 13.80 -3.71 -12.75
N LYS A 130 13.10 -2.81 -13.46
CA LYS A 130 13.17 -1.36 -13.19
C LYS A 130 12.65 -1.00 -11.80
N VAL A 131 11.62 -1.69 -11.30
CA VAL A 131 11.10 -1.51 -9.93
C VAL A 131 12.17 -1.86 -8.91
N ILE A 132 12.78 -3.03 -9.03
CA ILE A 132 13.85 -3.48 -8.12
C ILE A 132 15.08 -2.55 -8.20
N ASN A 133 15.53 -2.19 -9.40
CA ASN A 133 16.64 -1.25 -9.55
C ASN A 133 16.37 0.11 -8.90
N ARG A 134 15.13 0.61 -8.97
CA ARG A 134 14.75 1.88 -8.33
C ARG A 134 14.86 1.78 -6.82
N GLU A 135 14.42 0.67 -6.26
CA GLU A 135 14.53 0.43 -4.83
C GLU A 135 16.00 0.26 -4.39
N ALA A 136 16.79 -0.50 -5.13
CA ALA A 136 18.24 -0.60 -4.88
C ALA A 136 18.93 0.78 -4.93
N ARG A 137 18.59 1.63 -5.89
CA ARG A 137 19.14 2.99 -5.96
C ARG A 137 18.72 3.86 -4.77
N ARG A 138 17.51 3.69 -4.24
CA ARG A 138 17.09 4.38 -3.00
C ARG A 138 17.98 4.01 -1.82
N LEU A 139 18.48 2.79 -1.81
CA LEU A 139 19.35 2.21 -0.79
C LEU A 139 20.86 2.30 -1.15
N GLN A 140 21.22 3.26 -2.00
CA GLN A 140 22.58 3.37 -2.56
C GLN A 140 23.68 3.55 -1.50
N ASN A 141 23.34 4.02 -0.30
CA ASN A 141 24.28 4.08 0.83
C ASN A 141 24.91 2.72 1.19
N LEU A 142 24.32 1.60 0.77
CA LEU A 142 24.91 0.26 0.94
C LEU A 142 26.24 0.11 0.19
N SER A 143 26.43 0.79 -0.95
CA SER A 143 27.70 0.73 -1.70
C SER A 143 28.89 1.24 -0.88
N GLU A 144 28.65 2.18 0.03
CA GLU A 144 29.68 2.81 0.87
C GLU A 144 29.80 2.16 2.26
N SER A 145 29.01 1.11 2.52
CA SER A 145 28.99 0.46 3.83
C SER A 145 30.32 -0.20 4.18
N GLU A 146 30.86 0.11 5.34
CA GLU A 146 32.06 -0.54 5.88
C GLU A 146 31.78 -1.94 6.44
N LYS A 147 30.49 -2.27 6.71
CA LYS A 147 30.05 -3.56 7.24
C LYS A 147 29.83 -4.60 6.14
N LEU A 148 29.74 -4.17 4.89
CA LEU A 148 29.58 -5.06 3.74
C LEU A 148 30.94 -5.48 3.19
N THR A 149 31.08 -6.78 2.93
CA THR A 149 32.26 -7.34 2.25
C THR A 149 32.31 -6.92 0.79
N GLN A 150 33.43 -7.13 0.13
CA GLN A 150 33.56 -6.86 -1.31
C GLN A 150 32.54 -7.69 -2.12
N VAL A 151 32.31 -8.94 -1.73
CA VAL A 151 31.32 -9.83 -2.38
C VAL A 151 29.91 -9.29 -2.21
N ASP A 152 29.57 -8.78 -1.02
CA ASP A 152 28.26 -8.15 -0.77
C ASP A 152 28.05 -6.91 -1.66
N LYS A 153 29.07 -6.09 -1.82
CA LYS A 153 29.04 -4.91 -2.71
C LYS A 153 28.90 -5.30 -4.18
N GLU A 154 29.57 -6.33 -4.63
CA GLU A 154 29.44 -6.86 -5.99
C GLU A 154 28.02 -7.44 -6.23
N LEU A 155 27.42 -8.06 -5.22
CA LEU A 155 26.04 -8.50 -5.26
C LEU A 155 25.08 -7.29 -5.38
N PHE A 156 25.30 -6.24 -4.58
CA PHE A 156 24.50 -5.02 -4.65
C PHE A 156 24.61 -4.33 -6.02
N GLU A 157 25.79 -4.28 -6.63
CA GLU A 157 25.99 -3.75 -7.97
C GLU A 157 25.16 -4.52 -9.05
N LYS A 158 24.98 -5.84 -8.88
CA LYS A 158 24.09 -6.61 -9.75
C LYS A 158 22.65 -6.17 -9.63
N LEU A 159 22.18 -5.81 -8.42
CA LEU A 159 20.84 -5.30 -8.19
C LEU A 159 20.65 -3.88 -8.75
N LEU A 160 21.71 -3.08 -8.85
CA LEU A 160 21.72 -1.76 -9.49
C LEU A 160 21.75 -1.84 -11.02
N SER A 161 22.19 -2.94 -11.58
CA SER A 161 22.34 -3.16 -13.02
C SER A 161 21.10 -3.87 -13.63
N GLN A 162 21.22 -4.32 -14.88
CA GLN A 162 20.18 -5.15 -15.50
C GLN A 162 20.31 -6.60 -15.03
N MET A 163 19.29 -7.09 -14.31
CA MET A 163 19.16 -8.51 -13.95
C MET A 163 18.71 -9.30 -15.18
N LYS A 164 19.62 -10.10 -15.75
CA LYS A 164 19.38 -10.76 -17.05
C LYS A 164 18.56 -12.04 -16.92
N ASP A 165 18.67 -12.73 -15.80
CA ASP A 165 18.00 -14.01 -15.56
C ASP A 165 16.95 -13.91 -14.46
N ASP A 166 15.99 -14.85 -14.48
CA ASP A 166 14.88 -14.89 -13.54
C ASP A 166 15.31 -15.35 -12.14
N GLY A 167 16.40 -16.11 -12.04
CA GLY A 167 16.97 -16.53 -10.76
C GLY A 167 17.43 -15.31 -9.96
N THR A 168 18.28 -14.46 -10.55
CA THR A 168 18.75 -13.21 -9.93
C THR A 168 17.58 -12.26 -9.63
N LEU A 169 16.58 -12.17 -10.52
CA LEU A 169 15.44 -11.31 -10.30
C LEU A 169 14.56 -11.82 -9.14
N SER A 170 14.31 -13.13 -9.05
CA SER A 170 13.49 -13.72 -8.00
C SER A 170 14.16 -13.71 -6.62
N SER A 171 15.50 -13.71 -6.52
CA SER A 171 16.22 -13.59 -5.25
C SER A 171 16.48 -12.14 -4.81
N SER A 172 16.22 -11.18 -5.67
CA SER A 172 16.65 -9.78 -5.48
C SER A 172 16.18 -9.12 -4.17
N LEU A 173 14.93 -9.34 -3.75
CA LEU A 173 14.39 -8.78 -2.50
C LEU A 173 14.93 -9.48 -1.26
N LEU A 174 15.23 -10.79 -1.34
CA LEU A 174 15.93 -11.53 -0.29
C LEU A 174 17.34 -10.97 -0.13
N GLU A 175 18.09 -10.85 -1.21
CA GLU A 175 19.46 -10.33 -1.23
C GLU A 175 19.51 -8.88 -0.68
N LEU A 176 18.58 -8.00 -1.09
CA LEU A 176 18.45 -6.66 -0.49
C LEU A 176 18.21 -6.71 1.02
N SER A 177 17.38 -7.63 1.47
CA SER A 177 17.08 -7.77 2.91
C SER A 177 18.32 -8.22 3.68
N GLU A 178 19.08 -9.17 3.16
CA GLU A 178 20.31 -9.65 3.80
C GLU A 178 21.39 -8.56 3.87
N LEU A 179 21.57 -7.77 2.80
CA LEU A 179 22.51 -6.65 2.76
C LEU A 179 22.12 -5.55 3.75
N LEU A 180 20.82 -5.26 3.86
CA LEU A 180 20.30 -4.27 4.82
C LEU A 180 20.48 -4.74 6.26
N GLU A 181 20.19 -6.01 6.58
CA GLU A 181 20.44 -6.55 7.92
C GLU A 181 21.91 -6.48 8.29
N LYS A 182 22.84 -6.83 7.38
CA LYS A 182 24.27 -6.70 7.62
C LYS A 182 24.69 -5.25 7.88
N HIS A 183 24.12 -4.29 7.16
CA HIS A 183 24.46 -2.87 7.29
C HIS A 183 23.91 -2.25 8.57
N TYR A 184 22.62 -2.48 8.86
CA TYR A 184 21.91 -1.84 9.98
C TYR A 184 21.96 -2.67 11.28
N GLU A 185 22.32 -3.98 11.20
CA GLU A 185 22.27 -4.94 12.32
C GLU A 185 20.85 -5.13 12.90
N GLU A 186 19.84 -4.87 12.05
CA GLU A 186 18.42 -4.96 12.38
C GLU A 186 17.66 -5.68 11.27
N LYS A 187 16.60 -6.42 11.67
CA LYS A 187 15.72 -7.11 10.73
C LYS A 187 14.99 -6.12 9.82
N VAL A 188 14.67 -6.55 8.62
CA VAL A 188 14.12 -5.74 7.55
C VAL A 188 12.59 -5.84 7.50
N ILE A 189 11.93 -4.72 7.29
CA ILE A 189 10.49 -4.69 6.97
C ILE A 189 10.33 -4.59 5.46
N VAL A 190 9.45 -5.43 4.89
CA VAL A 190 9.18 -5.45 3.44
C VAL A 190 7.76 -4.99 3.17
N LEU A 191 7.61 -3.97 2.32
CA LEU A 191 6.34 -3.39 1.92
C LEU A 191 6.15 -3.56 0.41
N ILE A 192 5.13 -4.33 0.00
CA ILE A 192 4.82 -4.59 -1.41
C ILE A 192 3.41 -4.11 -1.69
N ASP A 193 3.28 -3.13 -2.59
CA ASP A 193 2.01 -2.53 -2.96
C ASP A 193 1.57 -3.00 -4.35
N GLU A 194 0.24 -3.20 -4.51
CA GLU A 194 -0.40 -3.63 -5.75
C GLU A 194 0.19 -4.94 -6.31
N TYR A 195 0.31 -5.96 -5.44
CA TYR A 195 0.91 -7.25 -5.79
C TYR A 195 0.15 -8.01 -6.89
N ASP A 196 -1.12 -7.73 -7.07
CA ASP A 196 -2.04 -8.37 -8.01
C ASP A 196 -1.98 -7.79 -9.44
N VAL A 197 -1.51 -6.56 -9.60
CA VAL A 197 -1.48 -5.87 -10.90
C VAL A 197 -0.69 -6.64 -11.98
N PRO A 198 0.52 -7.17 -11.72
CA PRO A 198 1.25 -7.96 -12.74
C PRO A 198 0.46 -9.16 -13.22
N LEU A 199 -0.28 -9.81 -12.32
CA LEU A 199 -1.05 -11.02 -12.62
C LEU A 199 -2.31 -10.70 -13.43
N ALA A 200 -3.02 -9.64 -13.05
CA ALA A 200 -4.17 -9.17 -13.78
C ALA A 200 -3.80 -8.80 -15.23
N LYS A 201 -2.71 -8.06 -15.40
CA LYS A 201 -2.22 -7.66 -16.73
C LYS A 201 -1.68 -8.83 -17.54
N ALA A 202 -1.01 -9.78 -16.91
CA ALA A 202 -0.56 -11.00 -17.56
C ALA A 202 -1.72 -11.88 -18.06
N ASN A 203 -2.80 -11.94 -17.27
CA ASN A 203 -4.02 -12.65 -17.67
C ASN A 203 -4.69 -11.98 -18.88
N GLU A 204 -4.72 -10.64 -18.92
CA GLU A 204 -5.25 -9.88 -20.05
C GLU A 204 -4.46 -10.12 -21.35
N ASN A 205 -3.15 -10.28 -21.25
CA ASN A 205 -2.25 -10.36 -22.40
C ASN A 205 -1.73 -11.78 -22.71
N GLY A 206 -2.20 -12.80 -21.97
CA GLY A 206 -1.98 -14.22 -22.31
C GLY A 206 -0.64 -14.81 -21.87
N TYR A 207 0.09 -14.18 -20.93
CA TYR A 207 1.35 -14.69 -20.34
C TYR A 207 1.23 -14.92 -18.82
N TYR A 208 0.04 -15.32 -18.36
CA TYR A 208 -0.28 -15.46 -16.94
C TYR A 208 0.63 -16.47 -16.22
N ASP A 209 0.87 -17.62 -16.81
CA ASP A 209 1.61 -18.72 -16.16
C ASP A 209 3.08 -18.36 -15.90
N GLU A 210 3.72 -17.69 -16.87
CA GLU A 210 5.09 -17.20 -16.71
C GLU A 210 5.18 -16.13 -15.62
N MET A 211 4.23 -15.20 -15.58
CA MET A 211 4.21 -14.14 -14.57
C MET A 211 3.91 -14.70 -13.18
N VAL A 212 2.99 -15.65 -13.05
CA VAL A 212 2.71 -16.34 -11.78
C VAL A 212 3.96 -17.02 -11.26
N LEU A 213 4.70 -17.73 -12.11
CA LEU A 213 5.92 -18.41 -11.69
C LEU A 213 6.98 -17.43 -11.19
N LEU A 214 7.20 -16.32 -11.92
CA LEU A 214 8.16 -15.30 -11.54
C LEU A 214 7.81 -14.62 -10.21
N ILE A 215 6.56 -14.16 -10.05
CA ILE A 215 6.09 -13.48 -8.83
C ILE A 215 6.06 -14.44 -7.64
N ARG A 216 5.65 -15.71 -7.85
CA ARG A 216 5.70 -16.75 -6.81
C ARG A 216 7.12 -16.92 -6.30
N ASN A 217 8.10 -17.12 -7.18
CA ASN A 217 9.49 -17.31 -6.81
C ASN A 217 10.04 -16.10 -6.05
N LEU A 218 9.72 -14.87 -6.50
CA LEU A 218 10.09 -13.64 -5.82
C LEU A 218 9.54 -13.60 -4.38
N PHE A 219 8.24 -13.94 -4.21
CA PHE A 219 7.61 -13.91 -2.89
C PHE A 219 8.06 -15.05 -1.99
N GLU A 220 8.25 -16.26 -2.52
CA GLU A 220 8.77 -17.38 -1.74
C GLU A 220 10.16 -17.06 -1.16
N ASN A 221 11.04 -16.47 -1.95
CA ASN A 221 12.37 -16.09 -1.48
C ASN A 221 12.29 -15.04 -0.37
N VAL A 222 11.56 -13.95 -0.58
CA VAL A 222 11.56 -12.83 0.37
C VAL A 222 10.68 -13.07 1.61
N LEU A 223 9.62 -13.89 1.51
CA LEU A 223 8.64 -14.06 2.58
C LEU A 223 8.79 -15.36 3.36
N LYS A 224 9.31 -16.44 2.74
CA LYS A 224 9.37 -17.75 3.37
C LYS A 224 10.76 -18.12 3.89
N THR A 225 11.77 -17.89 3.09
CA THR A 225 13.15 -18.31 3.38
C THR A 225 14.05 -17.18 3.86
N ASN A 226 13.51 -15.97 4.00
CA ASN A 226 14.24 -14.79 4.40
C ASN A 226 14.40 -14.71 5.93
N HIS A 227 15.57 -15.07 6.42
CA HIS A 227 15.91 -14.94 7.83
C HIS A 227 16.09 -13.49 8.28
N SER A 228 16.36 -12.58 7.35
CA SER A 228 16.49 -11.14 7.62
C SER A 228 15.14 -10.43 7.78
N LEU A 229 14.04 -11.10 7.47
CA LEU A 229 12.70 -10.51 7.52
C LEU A 229 12.21 -10.32 8.97
N LYS A 230 11.78 -9.10 9.31
CA LYS A 230 11.02 -8.79 10.53
C LYS A 230 9.55 -9.15 10.32
N PHE A 231 8.93 -8.54 9.35
CA PHE A 231 7.61 -8.84 8.80
C PHE A 231 7.45 -8.18 7.42
N ALA A 232 6.40 -8.56 6.70
CA ALA A 232 6.05 -7.93 5.44
C ALA A 232 4.56 -7.55 5.42
N VAL A 233 4.25 -6.49 4.66
CA VAL A 233 2.88 -6.06 4.35
C VAL A 233 2.73 -6.03 2.84
N LEU A 234 1.76 -6.78 2.33
CA LEU A 234 1.39 -6.81 0.93
C LEU A 234 -0.01 -6.23 0.77
N THR A 235 -0.19 -5.35 -0.21
CA THR A 235 -1.50 -4.76 -0.53
C THR A 235 -1.88 -5.04 -1.98
N GLY A 236 -3.18 -5.21 -2.23
CA GLY A 236 -3.73 -5.41 -3.58
C GLY A 236 -5.24 -5.26 -3.60
N CYS A 237 -5.80 -5.14 -4.79
CA CYS A 237 -7.24 -4.99 -5.01
C CYS A 237 -7.94 -6.34 -5.24
N LEU A 238 -7.22 -7.34 -5.74
CA LEU A 238 -7.77 -8.65 -6.08
C LEU A 238 -7.21 -9.71 -5.13
N ARG A 239 -8.10 -10.56 -4.63
CA ARG A 239 -7.69 -11.79 -3.98
C ARG A 239 -7.28 -12.79 -5.05
N VAL A 240 -6.01 -12.79 -5.37
CA VAL A 240 -5.45 -13.84 -6.25
C VAL A 240 -5.56 -15.17 -5.51
N ALA A 241 -6.02 -16.21 -6.20
CA ALA A 241 -6.20 -17.52 -5.60
C ALA A 241 -4.94 -17.94 -4.85
N LYS A 242 -5.10 -18.38 -3.59
CA LYS A 242 -4.00 -18.80 -2.71
C LYS A 242 -3.09 -19.84 -3.37
N GLU A 243 -3.66 -20.61 -4.29
CA GLU A 243 -3.00 -21.68 -5.03
C GLU A 243 -2.08 -21.17 -6.16
N SER A 244 -2.13 -19.89 -6.51
CA SER A 244 -1.30 -19.33 -7.59
C SER A 244 0.06 -18.83 -7.11
N ILE A 245 0.10 -17.74 -6.32
CA ILE A 245 1.35 -17.10 -5.90
C ILE A 245 1.70 -17.32 -4.43
N PHE A 246 0.73 -17.71 -3.60
CA PHE A 246 0.94 -17.94 -2.16
C PHE A 246 1.02 -19.41 -1.77
N THR A 247 1.10 -20.31 -2.76
CA THR A 247 1.31 -21.75 -2.52
C THR A 247 2.60 -21.95 -1.72
N GLY A 248 2.49 -22.63 -0.59
CA GLY A 248 3.65 -22.87 0.28
C GLY A 248 3.97 -21.76 1.31
N LEU A 249 3.30 -20.62 1.26
CA LEU A 249 3.36 -19.63 2.33
C LEU A 249 2.31 -19.93 3.40
N ASN A 250 2.75 -20.40 4.57
CA ASN A 250 1.85 -20.84 5.65
C ASN A 250 1.77 -19.85 6.82
N ASN A 251 2.60 -18.80 6.80
CA ASN A 251 2.81 -17.88 7.90
C ASN A 251 2.28 -16.47 7.64
N PHE A 252 1.25 -16.33 6.80
CA PHE A 252 0.62 -15.04 6.52
C PHE A 252 -0.86 -15.05 6.91
N LYS A 253 -1.35 -13.88 7.33
CA LYS A 253 -2.77 -13.61 7.57
C LYS A 253 -3.28 -12.67 6.49
N VAL A 254 -4.41 -13.02 5.92
CA VAL A 254 -5.12 -12.25 4.88
C VAL A 254 -6.22 -11.47 5.58
N TYR A 255 -6.35 -10.20 5.21
CA TYR A 255 -7.45 -9.33 5.61
C TYR A 255 -8.13 -8.78 4.39
N SER A 256 -9.43 -8.81 4.38
CA SER A 256 -10.29 -8.30 3.31
C SER A 256 -11.37 -7.39 3.88
N ILE A 257 -12.10 -6.73 3.02
CA ILE A 257 -13.23 -5.89 3.42
C ILE A 257 -14.37 -6.66 4.12
N THR A 258 -14.38 -8.00 4.02
CA THR A 258 -15.38 -8.85 4.69
C THR A 258 -14.97 -9.21 6.12
N ASP A 259 -13.73 -8.95 6.50
CA ASP A 259 -13.23 -9.24 7.84
C ASP A 259 -13.59 -8.13 8.82
N VAL A 260 -13.84 -8.50 10.07
CA VAL A 260 -14.12 -7.54 11.16
C VAL A 260 -12.84 -6.83 11.63
N ASP A 261 -11.70 -7.49 11.45
CA ASP A 261 -10.41 -6.85 11.72
C ASP A 261 -10.21 -5.70 10.71
N PHE A 262 -10.02 -4.48 11.19
CA PHE A 262 -9.79 -3.25 10.40
C PHE A 262 -10.99 -2.71 9.62
N ASP A 263 -12.20 -3.14 9.90
CA ASP A 263 -13.42 -2.70 9.21
C ASP A 263 -13.72 -1.20 9.36
N GLU A 264 -13.19 -0.55 10.39
CA GLU A 264 -13.27 0.91 10.59
C GLU A 264 -12.10 1.70 9.96
N ASN A 265 -11.12 1.03 9.32
CA ASN A 265 -9.83 1.67 9.06
C ASN A 265 -9.61 2.09 7.60
N PHE A 266 -10.47 1.68 6.67
CA PHE A 266 -10.28 1.92 5.23
C PHE A 266 -11.40 2.71 4.55
N GLY A 267 -12.18 3.42 5.34
CA GLY A 267 -13.19 4.37 4.95
C GLY A 267 -13.36 5.41 6.04
N PHE A 268 -14.24 6.37 5.87
CA PHE A 268 -14.69 7.18 7.00
C PHE A 268 -15.87 6.51 7.68
N THR A 269 -15.81 6.42 8.98
CA THR A 269 -16.96 6.03 9.81
C THR A 269 -17.97 7.19 9.88
N ASP A 270 -19.18 6.89 10.32
CA ASP A 270 -20.24 7.88 10.47
C ASP A 270 -19.85 9.05 11.41
N ASP A 271 -19.17 8.73 12.50
CA ASP A 271 -18.69 9.73 13.46
C ASP A 271 -17.56 10.61 12.88
N GLU A 272 -16.64 10.02 12.11
CA GLU A 272 -15.59 10.77 11.42
C GLU A 272 -16.17 11.69 10.34
N VAL A 273 -17.21 11.30 9.64
CA VAL A 273 -17.93 12.17 8.69
C VAL A 273 -18.58 13.35 9.41
N LYS A 274 -19.24 13.13 10.54
CA LYS A 274 -19.82 14.21 11.36
C LYS A 274 -18.75 15.17 11.85
N GLU A 275 -17.62 14.65 12.36
CA GLU A 275 -16.50 15.47 12.82
C GLU A 275 -15.90 16.29 11.67
N LEU A 276 -15.75 15.69 10.48
CA LEU A 276 -15.26 16.37 9.29
C LEU A 276 -16.21 17.49 8.83
N LEU A 277 -17.50 17.23 8.77
CA LEU A 277 -18.52 18.24 8.42
C LEU A 277 -18.53 19.38 9.44
N HIS A 278 -18.45 19.08 10.73
CA HIS A 278 -18.32 20.08 11.79
C HIS A 278 -17.08 20.96 11.61
N TYR A 279 -15.96 20.36 11.29
CA TYR A 279 -14.70 21.09 11.02
C TYR A 279 -14.84 22.09 9.86
N TYR A 280 -15.61 21.75 8.84
CA TYR A 280 -15.87 22.63 7.68
C TYR A 280 -17.08 23.58 7.88
N GLY A 281 -17.77 23.53 9.03
CA GLY A 281 -18.98 24.31 9.29
C GLY A 281 -20.16 23.87 8.43
N GLN A 282 -20.22 22.61 8.07
CA GLN A 282 -21.21 22.00 7.17
C GLN A 282 -22.08 20.96 7.88
N ASP A 283 -22.33 21.09 9.19
CA ASP A 283 -23.09 20.13 10.01
C ASP A 283 -24.46 19.82 9.46
N THR A 284 -25.11 20.79 8.83
CA THR A 284 -26.46 20.64 8.23
C THR A 284 -26.47 19.74 7.00
N HIS A 285 -25.33 19.41 6.44
CA HIS A 285 -25.19 18.60 5.23
C HIS A 285 -25.08 17.10 5.53
N TYR A 286 -25.10 16.69 6.80
CA TYR A 286 -24.88 15.30 7.17
C TYR A 286 -25.82 14.32 6.49
N GLU A 287 -27.13 14.60 6.47
CA GLU A 287 -28.12 13.72 5.83
C GLU A 287 -27.88 13.58 4.32
N THR A 288 -27.50 14.66 3.66
CA THR A 288 -27.15 14.66 2.23
C THR A 288 -25.91 13.81 1.96
N VAL A 289 -24.86 13.99 2.78
CA VAL A 289 -23.62 13.21 2.66
C VAL A 289 -23.89 11.73 2.91
N LYS A 290 -24.73 11.42 3.89
CA LYS A 290 -25.13 10.05 4.19
C LYS A 290 -25.90 9.43 3.03
N GLU A 291 -26.91 10.09 2.51
CA GLU A 291 -27.70 9.59 1.39
C GLU A 291 -26.87 9.32 0.13
N TRP A 292 -25.87 10.15 -0.14
CA TRP A 292 -25.09 10.08 -1.37
C TRP A 292 -23.83 9.22 -1.29
N TYR A 293 -23.18 9.14 -0.13
CA TYR A 293 -21.83 8.60 -0.01
C TYR A 293 -21.69 7.47 1.01
N ASP A 294 -22.75 7.16 1.79
CA ASP A 294 -22.82 5.95 2.60
C ASP A 294 -23.23 4.79 1.70
N GLY A 295 -22.33 3.89 1.41
CA GLY A 295 -22.63 2.81 0.44
C GLY A 295 -21.71 1.63 0.51
N TYR A 296 -20.73 1.63 1.42
CA TYR A 296 -19.80 0.53 1.59
C TYR A 296 -19.97 -0.08 2.97
N ARG A 297 -19.97 -1.42 3.00
CA ARG A 297 -19.94 -2.15 4.27
C ARG A 297 -18.68 -2.97 4.35
N PHE A 298 -17.84 -2.67 5.36
CA PHE A 298 -16.65 -3.42 5.68
C PHE A 298 -16.89 -4.18 6.98
N GLY A 299 -16.70 -5.51 6.97
CA GLY A 299 -17.01 -6.33 8.14
C GLY A 299 -18.41 -6.03 8.71
N ASN A 300 -18.45 -5.39 9.86
CA ASN A 300 -19.68 -4.99 10.56
C ASN A 300 -19.95 -3.48 10.50
N VAL A 301 -19.11 -2.68 9.84
CA VAL A 301 -19.17 -1.21 9.85
C VAL A 301 -19.58 -0.67 8.48
N ASP A 302 -20.51 0.28 8.47
CA ASP A 302 -20.82 1.05 7.29
C ASP A 302 -19.81 2.19 7.19
N VAL A 303 -19.19 2.35 6.02
CA VAL A 303 -18.13 3.32 5.77
C VAL A 303 -18.40 4.13 4.52
N TYR A 304 -17.95 5.37 4.56
CA TYR A 304 -18.04 6.32 3.46
C TYR A 304 -16.75 6.32 2.66
N CYS A 305 -16.83 6.50 1.35
CA CYS A 305 -15.66 6.74 0.52
C CYS A 305 -15.03 8.09 0.90
N PRO A 306 -13.81 8.13 1.44
CA PRO A 306 -13.18 9.37 1.88
C PRO A 306 -13.03 10.41 0.77
N TRP A 307 -12.84 9.96 -0.46
CA TRP A 307 -12.74 10.84 -1.62
C TRP A 307 -14.03 11.62 -1.88
N ASP A 308 -15.14 10.92 -1.89
CA ASP A 308 -16.43 11.56 -2.17
C ASP A 308 -16.74 12.60 -1.10
N VAL A 309 -16.57 12.26 0.18
CA VAL A 309 -16.82 13.16 1.30
C VAL A 309 -15.90 14.39 1.29
N ILE A 310 -14.59 14.20 1.05
CA ILE A 310 -13.62 15.29 1.01
C ILE A 310 -13.90 16.24 -0.16
N ASN A 311 -14.21 15.70 -1.36
CA ASN A 311 -14.53 16.55 -2.50
C ASN A 311 -15.85 17.28 -2.32
N TYR A 312 -16.87 16.63 -1.73
CA TYR A 312 -18.10 17.27 -1.36
C TYR A 312 -17.85 18.47 -0.45
N CYS A 313 -17.12 18.26 0.65
CA CYS A 313 -16.78 19.37 1.57
C CYS A 313 -16.00 20.50 0.86
N SER A 314 -15.07 20.15 -0.02
CA SER A 314 -14.28 21.11 -0.78
C SER A 314 -15.13 21.95 -1.75
N ASP A 315 -16.05 21.30 -2.48
CA ASP A 315 -16.95 22.02 -3.39
C ASP A 315 -17.87 22.97 -2.64
N HIS A 316 -18.35 22.59 -1.45
CA HIS A 316 -19.24 23.43 -0.62
C HIS A 316 -18.52 24.58 0.08
N ILE A 317 -17.20 24.52 0.25
CA ILE A 317 -16.41 25.70 0.64
C ILE A 317 -16.43 26.74 -0.49
N ALA A 318 -16.34 26.29 -1.73
CA ALA A 318 -16.31 27.15 -2.90
C ALA A 318 -17.70 27.68 -3.29
N ASN A 319 -18.74 26.86 -3.11
CA ASN A 319 -20.12 27.17 -3.43
C ASN A 319 -21.08 26.40 -2.50
N GLN A 320 -21.66 27.08 -1.53
CA GLN A 320 -22.54 26.46 -0.52
C GLN A 320 -23.83 25.87 -1.09
N GLU A 321 -24.23 26.22 -2.30
CA GLU A 321 -25.44 25.71 -2.97
C GLU A 321 -25.13 24.62 -4.00
N CYS A 322 -23.90 24.08 -4.03
CA CYS A 322 -23.58 23.08 -5.03
C CYS A 322 -24.31 21.76 -4.74
N ALA A 323 -24.84 21.13 -5.79
CA ALA A 323 -25.45 19.82 -5.65
C ALA A 323 -24.41 18.73 -5.42
N PRO A 324 -24.73 17.67 -4.67
CA PRO A 324 -23.89 16.50 -4.55
C PRO A 324 -23.55 15.90 -5.91
N LYS A 325 -22.36 15.37 -6.06
CA LYS A 325 -21.87 14.78 -7.31
C LYS A 325 -21.32 13.40 -7.02
N ASN A 326 -21.37 12.53 -8.00
CA ASN A 326 -20.66 11.27 -7.94
C ASN A 326 -19.18 11.51 -8.33
N TYR A 327 -18.34 11.75 -7.32
CA TYR A 327 -16.92 12.06 -7.51
C TYR A 327 -16.12 10.82 -7.88
N TRP A 328 -16.64 9.63 -7.61
CA TRP A 328 -15.97 8.38 -7.87
C TRP A 328 -16.16 7.85 -9.31
N VAL A 329 -17.22 8.25 -10.01
CA VAL A 329 -17.49 7.81 -11.37
C VAL A 329 -16.41 8.27 -12.33
N ASN A 330 -15.96 7.37 -13.19
CA ASN A 330 -14.90 7.58 -14.19
C ASN A 330 -13.50 7.84 -13.60
N THR A 331 -13.26 7.47 -12.37
CA THR A 331 -12.02 7.71 -11.66
C THR A 331 -11.07 6.52 -11.72
N SER A 332 -11.58 5.34 -11.94
CA SER A 332 -10.80 4.11 -12.15
C SER A 332 -11.05 3.59 -13.57
N GLY A 333 -10.05 2.98 -14.17
CA GLY A 333 -10.25 2.16 -15.36
C GLY A 333 -11.22 1.05 -15.00
N ASN A 334 -12.46 1.17 -15.44
CA ASN A 334 -13.51 0.16 -15.22
C ASN A 334 -13.28 -1.13 -16.03
N ASP A 335 -12.10 -1.28 -16.63
CA ASP A 335 -11.75 -2.39 -17.51
C ASP A 335 -11.96 -3.76 -16.85
N VAL A 336 -11.65 -3.84 -15.55
CA VAL A 336 -11.88 -5.07 -14.77
C VAL A 336 -13.38 -5.30 -14.56
N ILE A 337 -14.17 -4.26 -14.28
CA ILE A 337 -15.62 -4.37 -14.04
C ILE A 337 -16.36 -4.67 -15.35
N HIS A 338 -16.00 -4.01 -16.46
CA HIS A 338 -16.62 -4.23 -17.77
C HIS A 338 -16.45 -5.63 -18.35
N ARG A 339 -15.48 -6.40 -17.87
CA ARG A 339 -15.25 -7.78 -18.32
C ARG A 339 -16.00 -8.84 -17.52
N PHE A 340 -16.54 -8.47 -16.35
CA PHE A 340 -17.23 -9.41 -15.45
C PHE A 340 -18.74 -9.12 -15.31
N ILE A 341 -19.26 -8.14 -16.06
CA ILE A 341 -20.68 -7.88 -16.29
C ILE A 341 -21.01 -8.24 -17.75
#